data_4fbf71168a4d2b9c3369f7dc24b83fb0
#
_entry.id   4fbf71168a4d2b9c3369f7dc24b83fb0
#
_cell.length_a   1.000
_cell.length_b   1.000
_cell.length_c   1.000
_cell.angle_alpha   90.00
_cell.angle_beta   90.00
_cell.angle_gamma   90.00
#
_symmetry.space_group_name_H-M   'P 1'
#
loop_
_entity.id
_entity.type
_entity.pdbx_description
1 polymer ?
#
loop_
_entity_poly.entity_id
_entity_poly.type
_entity_poly.pdbx_seq_one_letter_code
_entity_poly.pdbx_strand_id
1 'polypeptide(L)' 'MALEGHIQELSEKHKKLQEMIESEMAHPDWDESRVAELKKEKLRIKDEMERLRASIH' A
#
# COMPACT_ATOMS: atom_id res chain seq x y z
N MET A 1 9.53 -17.69 8.48
CA MET A 1 9.92 -17.89 7.09
C MET A 1 9.99 -16.57 6.36
N ALA A 2 10.93 -16.44 5.46
CA ALA A 2 11.17 -15.17 4.75
C ALA A 2 9.96 -14.68 3.96
N LEU A 3 9.22 -15.59 3.34
CA LEU A 3 8.06 -15.22 2.53
C LEU A 3 6.94 -14.61 3.37
N GLU A 4 6.66 -15.20 4.50
CA GLU A 4 5.62 -14.69 5.42
C GLU A 4 6.00 -13.33 5.98
N GLY A 5 7.28 -13.16 6.33
CA GLY A 5 7.78 -11.88 6.79
C GLY A 5 7.67 -10.80 5.72
N HIS A 6 7.92 -11.17 4.48
CA HIS A 6 7.82 -10.25 3.36
C HIS A 6 6.38 -9.80 3.12
N ILE A 7 5.44 -10.74 3.18
CA ILE A 7 4.02 -10.43 3.06
C ILE A 7 3.57 -9.51 4.18
N GLN A 8 4.04 -9.76 5.39
CA GLN A 8 3.71 -8.92 6.53
C GLN A 8 4.25 -7.49 6.37
N GLU A 9 5.47 -7.37 5.87
CA GLU A 9 6.05 -6.06 5.58
C GLU A 9 5.24 -5.29 4.55
N LEU A 10 4.82 -5.96 3.50
CA LEU A 10 3.99 -5.36 2.46
C LEU A 10 2.63 -4.94 3.02
N SER A 11 2.06 -5.76 3.88
CA SER A 11 0.81 -5.45 4.55
C SER A 11 0.90 -4.18 5.39
N GLU A 12 2.00 -4.05 6.11
CA GLU A 12 2.26 -2.85 6.92
C GLU A 12 2.45 -1.61 6.07
N LYS A 13 3.17 -1.75 4.97
CA LYS A 13 3.35 -0.65 4.01
C LYS A 13 2.03 -0.23 3.39
N HIS A 14 1.20 -1.19 3.05
CA HIS A 14 -0.13 -0.94 2.50
C HIS A 14 -0.97 -0.12 3.49
N LYS A 15 -0.94 -0.51 4.75
CA LYS A 15 -1.66 0.18 5.81
C LYS A 15 -1.15 1.61 5.99
N LYS A 16 0.18 1.78 5.99
CA LYS A 16 0.79 3.11 6.10
C LYS A 16 0.39 4.02 4.94
N LEU A 17 0.41 3.48 3.73
CA LEU A 17 0.01 4.24 2.56
C LEU A 17 -1.45 4.66 2.65
N GLN A 18 -2.31 3.80 3.14
CA GLN A 18 -3.71 4.13 3.35
C GLN A 18 -3.87 5.27 4.35
N GLU A 19 -3.12 5.23 5.44
CA GLU A 19 -3.11 6.30 6.44
C GLU A 19 -2.60 7.61 5.86
N MET A 20 -1.57 7.54 5.04
CA MET A 20 -1.02 8.72 4.37
C MET A 20 -2.02 9.35 3.40
N ILE A 21 -2.73 8.52 2.66
CA ILE A 21 -3.78 8.98 1.74
C ILE A 21 -4.88 9.71 2.53
N GLU A 22 -5.35 9.09 3.60
CA GLU A 22 -6.39 9.68 4.45
C GLU A 22 -5.94 10.99 5.08
N SER A 23 -4.71 11.03 5.55
CA SER A 23 -4.13 12.23 6.14
C SER A 23 -4.01 13.36 5.11
N GLU A 24 -3.57 13.03 3.91
CA GLU A 24 -3.44 14.02 2.84
C GLU A 24 -4.79 14.57 2.44
N MET A 25 -5.78 13.71 2.28
CA MET A 25 -7.12 14.12 1.88
C MET A 25 -7.88 14.88 2.97
N ALA A 26 -7.43 14.78 4.21
CA ALA A 26 -8.01 15.55 5.32
C ALA A 26 -7.65 17.03 5.26
N HIS A 27 -6.62 17.39 4.51
CA HIS A 27 -6.22 18.79 4.34
C HIS A 27 -7.13 19.48 3.30
N PRO A 28 -7.55 20.71 3.56
CA PRO A 28 -8.46 21.41 2.62
C PRO A 28 -7.88 21.63 1.23
N ASP A 29 -6.58 21.77 1.13
CA ASP A 29 -5.90 22.01 -0.15
C ASP A 29 -4.95 20.87 -0.51
N TRP A 30 -5.46 19.62 -0.38
CA TRP A 30 -4.67 18.45 -0.73
C TRP A 30 -4.39 18.38 -2.24
N ASP A 31 -3.25 17.82 -2.57
CA ASP A 31 -2.77 17.71 -3.94
C ASP A 31 -3.24 16.39 -4.58
N GLU A 32 -4.01 16.50 -5.67
CA GLU A 32 -4.49 15.33 -6.41
C GLU A 32 -3.35 14.46 -6.94
N SER A 33 -2.28 15.10 -7.42
CA SER A 33 -1.13 14.37 -7.94
C SER A 33 -0.48 13.52 -6.88
N ARG A 34 -0.34 14.07 -5.68
CA ARG A 34 0.26 13.34 -4.57
C ARG A 34 -0.60 12.16 -4.14
N VAL A 35 -1.90 12.38 -4.03
CA VAL A 35 -2.84 11.31 -3.66
C VAL A 35 -2.86 10.23 -4.73
N ALA A 36 -2.81 10.62 -6.01
CA ALA A 36 -2.75 9.66 -7.10
C ALA A 36 -1.50 8.78 -7.03
N GLU A 37 -0.35 9.37 -6.71
CA GLU A 37 0.90 8.64 -6.53
C GLU A 37 0.80 7.65 -5.37
N LEU A 38 0.25 8.08 -4.26
CA LEU A 38 0.07 7.23 -3.09
C LEU A 38 -0.87 6.06 -3.37
N LYS A 39 -1.96 6.33 -4.09
CA LYS A 39 -2.90 5.28 -4.49
C LYS A 39 -2.26 4.27 -5.44
N LYS A 40 -1.44 4.76 -6.35
CA LYS A 40 -0.71 3.92 -7.29
C LYS A 40 0.24 2.98 -6.56
N GLU A 41 0.98 3.52 -5.61
CA GLU A 41 1.89 2.74 -4.77
C GLU A 41 1.14 1.68 -3.97
N LYS A 42 0.00 2.07 -3.40
CA LYS A 42 -0.85 1.16 -2.63
C LYS A 42 -1.32 -0.01 -3.49
N LEU A 43 -1.73 0.25 -4.71
CA LEU A 43 -2.16 -0.78 -5.65
C LEU A 43 -1.02 -1.72 -6.02
N ARG A 44 0.18 -1.18 -6.20
CA ARG A 44 1.37 -1.98 -6.49
C ARG A 44 1.65 -2.97 -5.37
N ILE A 45 1.61 -2.49 -4.14
CA ILE A 45 1.87 -3.32 -2.97
C ILE A 45 0.79 -4.39 -2.83
N LYS A 46 -0.45 -4.03 -3.04
CA LYS A 46 -1.55 -4.98 -3.00
C LYS A 46 -1.39 -6.08 -4.04
N ASP A 47 -1.03 -5.71 -5.26
CA ASP A 47 -0.80 -6.65 -6.34
C ASP A 47 0.34 -7.61 -6.00
N GLU A 48 1.42 -7.10 -5.44
CA GLU A 48 2.56 -7.89 -5.02
C GLU A 48 2.18 -8.88 -3.92
N MET A 49 1.39 -8.44 -2.95
CA MET A 49 0.89 -9.31 -1.89
C MET A 49 0.04 -10.45 -2.44
N GLU A 50 -0.82 -10.15 -3.39
CA GLU A 50 -1.67 -11.16 -4.01
C GLU A 50 -0.86 -12.19 -4.77
N ARG A 51 0.18 -11.75 -5.47
CA ARG A 51 1.09 -12.66 -6.18
C ARG A 51 1.80 -13.60 -5.23
N LEU A 52 2.29 -13.05 -4.12
CA LEU A 52 2.99 -13.85 -3.13
C LEU A 52 2.05 -14.87 -2.48
N ARG A 53 0.84 -14.45 -2.19
CA ARG A 53 -0.16 -15.37 -1.63
C ARG A 53 -0.52 -16.48 -2.60
N ALA A 54 -0.63 -16.15 -3.87
CA ALA A 54 -0.92 -17.14 -4.90
C ALA A 54 0.19 -18.18 -5.03
N SER A 55 1.44 -17.77 -4.80
CA SER A 55 2.57 -18.69 -4.91
C SER A 55 2.76 -19.60 -3.69
N ILE A 56 2.00 -19.38 -2.63
CA ILE A 56 2.08 -20.22 -1.42
C ILE A 56 1.26 -21.51 -1.55
N HIS A 57 0.39 -21.61 -2.47
CA HIS A 57 -0.46 -22.82 -2.65
C HIS A 57 0.34 -24.07 -2.91
#